data_4d5f724e016b23cc64dd0e8d84a338af
#
_entry.id   4d5f724e016b23cc64dd0e8d84a338af
#
_cell.length_a   1.000
_cell.length_b   1.000
_cell.length_c   1.000
_cell.angle_alpha   90.00
_cell.angle_beta   90.00
_cell.angle_gamma   90.00
#
_symmetry.space_group_name_H-M   'P 1'
#
loop_
_entity.id
_entity.type
_entity.pdbx_description
1 polymer ?
#
loop_
_entity_poly.entity_id
_entity_poly.type
_entity_poly.pdbx_seq_one_letter_code
_entity_poly.pdbx_strand_id
1 'polypeptide(L)'
;MLDQGWIVPSRASHAASVVFARKPDGTWRFCQDFGSLNAITQRSVEPLPHVEQLVDETRGARFFSKLDLESAYMQFRIREEDQFKTSFRVPGGQYEFRVGALGLHGM
;
A
#
# COMPACT_ATOMS: atom_id res chain seq x y z
N MET A 1 -13.69 -2.26 -3.50
CA MET A 1 -12.99 -1.09 -2.88
C MET A 1 -13.94 0.04 -2.51
N LEU A 2 -14.80 0.49 -3.37
CA LEU A 2 -15.82 1.51 -3.05
C LEU A 2 -16.77 1.04 -1.94
N ASP A 3 -17.27 -0.18 -2.03
CA ASP A 3 -18.22 -0.76 -1.06
C ASP A 3 -17.63 -0.88 0.34
N GLN A 4 -16.32 -1.08 0.43
CA GLN A 4 -15.60 -1.16 1.71
C GLN A 4 -15.20 0.23 2.25
N GLY A 5 -15.42 1.29 1.49
CA GLY A 5 -14.99 2.64 1.87
C GLY A 5 -13.48 2.86 1.83
N TRP A 6 -12.73 2.01 1.15
CA TRP A 6 -11.27 2.14 1.01
C TRP A 6 -10.87 3.24 0.04
N ILE A 7 -11.70 3.48 -0.97
CA ILE A 7 -11.54 4.58 -1.91
C ILE A 7 -12.83 5.40 -1.98
N VAL A 8 -12.68 6.67 -2.30
CA VAL A 8 -13.78 7.61 -2.50
C VAL A 8 -13.54 8.42 -3.76
N PRO A 9 -14.59 9.00 -4.38
CA PRO A 9 -14.42 9.94 -5.50
C PRO A 9 -13.50 11.09 -5.12
N SER A 10 -12.62 11.48 -6.04
CA SER A 10 -11.64 12.54 -5.82
C SER A 10 -11.86 13.72 -6.75
N ARG A 11 -11.61 14.92 -6.26
CA ARG A 11 -11.55 16.18 -7.01
C ARG A 11 -10.15 16.78 -7.07
N ALA A 12 -9.12 15.97 -6.72
CA ALA A 12 -7.74 16.43 -6.77
C ALA A 12 -7.34 16.87 -8.19
N SER A 13 -6.46 17.87 -8.26
CA SER A 13 -5.95 18.41 -9.52
C SER A 13 -4.98 17.50 -10.24
N HIS A 14 -4.49 16.44 -9.57
CA HIS A 14 -3.56 15.45 -10.10
C HIS A 14 -4.13 14.05 -9.89
N ALA A 15 -3.62 13.09 -10.65
CA ALA A 15 -3.98 11.70 -10.48
C ALA A 15 -2.87 10.78 -10.99
N ALA A 16 -2.60 9.72 -10.23
CA ALA A 16 -1.70 8.65 -10.64
C ALA A 16 -2.30 7.83 -11.78
N SER A 17 -1.43 7.30 -12.62
CA SER A 17 -1.81 6.34 -13.64
C SER A 17 -2.08 4.97 -13.00
N VAL A 18 -2.94 4.20 -13.64
CA VAL A 18 -3.27 2.83 -13.23
C VAL A 18 -2.69 1.84 -14.22
N VAL A 19 -2.10 0.78 -13.69
CA VAL A 19 -1.56 -0.33 -14.46
C VAL A 19 -2.10 -1.63 -13.90
N PHE A 20 -2.53 -2.53 -14.79
CA PHE A 20 -2.93 -3.88 -14.43
C PHE A 20 -1.79 -4.84 -14.72
N ALA A 21 -1.33 -5.56 -13.71
CA ALA A 21 -0.32 -6.60 -13.84
C ALA A 21 -0.94 -7.98 -13.62
N ARG A 22 -0.55 -8.97 -14.44
CA ARG A 22 -0.97 -10.35 -14.24
C ARG A 22 -0.22 -10.96 -13.06
N LYS A 23 -0.98 -11.65 -12.21
CA LYS A 23 -0.41 -12.53 -11.18
C LYS A 23 -0.08 -13.91 -11.79
N PRO A 24 0.81 -14.70 -11.16
CA PRO A 24 1.10 -16.07 -11.60
C PRO A 24 -0.14 -16.97 -11.66
N ASP A 25 -1.16 -16.73 -10.84
CA ASP A 25 -2.44 -17.46 -10.82
C ASP A 25 -3.41 -17.08 -11.94
N GLY A 26 -3.02 -16.15 -12.84
CA GLY A 26 -3.84 -15.65 -13.94
C GLY A 26 -4.79 -14.51 -13.60
N THR A 27 -4.92 -14.13 -12.34
CA THR A 27 -5.71 -12.97 -11.91
C THR A 27 -4.95 -11.66 -12.12
N TRP A 28 -5.67 -10.56 -12.05
CA TRP A 28 -5.09 -9.23 -12.25
C TRP A 28 -4.76 -8.56 -10.92
N ARG A 29 -3.61 -7.90 -10.87
CA ARG A 29 -3.26 -6.98 -9.81
C ARG A 29 -3.50 -5.55 -10.29
N PHE A 30 -4.31 -4.83 -9.55
CA PHE A 30 -4.55 -3.40 -9.75
C PHE A 30 -3.44 -2.62 -9.08
N CYS A 31 -2.65 -1.89 -9.85
CA CYS A 31 -1.52 -1.10 -9.37
C CYS A 31 -1.68 0.36 -9.78
N GLN A 32 -1.32 1.27 -8.89
CA GLN A 32 -1.21 2.68 -9.17
C GLN A 32 0.27 3.07 -9.24
N ASP A 33 0.60 3.96 -10.17
CA ASP A 33 1.94 4.53 -10.26
C ASP A 33 2.04 5.74 -9.32
N PHE A 34 2.49 5.49 -8.11
CA PHE A 34 2.77 6.52 -7.12
C PHE A 34 4.21 7.05 -7.16
N GLY A 35 4.93 6.86 -8.26
CA GLY A 35 6.33 7.28 -8.39
C GLY A 35 6.54 8.75 -8.05
N SER A 36 5.71 9.63 -8.58
CA SER A 36 5.79 11.08 -8.30
C SER A 36 5.48 11.41 -6.83
N LEU A 37 4.48 10.77 -6.24
CA LEU A 37 4.14 10.95 -4.84
C LEU A 37 5.26 10.41 -3.93
N ASN A 38 5.79 9.25 -4.25
CA ASN A 38 6.88 8.63 -3.51
C ASN A 38 8.17 9.47 -3.53
N ALA A 39 8.41 10.22 -4.62
CA ALA A 39 9.57 11.09 -4.75
C ALA A 39 9.58 12.24 -3.72
N ILE A 40 8.40 12.70 -3.31
CA ILE A 40 8.23 13.78 -2.32
C ILE A 40 7.86 13.27 -0.92
N THR A 41 7.62 11.97 -0.77
CA THR A 41 7.30 11.37 0.52
C THR A 41 8.57 11.22 1.36
N GLN A 42 8.51 11.69 2.61
CA GLN A 42 9.61 11.49 3.56
C GLN A 42 9.72 10.01 3.91
N ARG A 43 10.91 9.47 3.76
CA ARG A 43 11.20 8.08 4.12
C ARG A 43 11.44 7.98 5.63
N SER A 44 10.96 6.89 6.23
CA SER A 44 11.37 6.53 7.58
C SER A 44 12.88 6.26 7.60
N VAL A 45 13.54 6.83 8.60
CA VAL A 45 14.97 6.61 8.84
C VAL A 45 15.23 5.50 9.85
N GLU A 46 14.17 4.85 10.36
CA GLU A 46 14.32 3.74 11.29
C GLU A 46 14.99 2.56 10.58
N PRO A 47 16.12 2.05 11.13
CA PRO A 47 16.79 0.91 10.54
C PRO A 47 15.93 -0.36 10.70
N LEU A 48 15.87 -1.15 9.63
CA LEU A 48 15.27 -2.48 9.71
C LEU A 48 16.21 -3.42 10.48
N PRO A 49 15.67 -4.34 11.30
CA PRO A 49 16.46 -5.38 11.93
C PRO A 49 17.18 -6.23 10.89
N HIS A 50 18.40 -6.67 11.20
CA HIS A 50 19.10 -7.61 10.33
C HIS A 50 18.39 -8.97 10.37
N VAL A 51 18.18 -9.56 9.20
CA VAL A 51 17.50 -10.87 9.07
C VAL A 51 18.25 -11.96 9.87
N GLU A 52 19.57 -11.94 9.86
CA GLU A 52 20.41 -12.89 10.61
C GLU A 52 20.16 -12.79 12.11
N GLN A 53 20.04 -11.58 12.65
CA GLN A 53 19.71 -11.37 14.06
C GLN A 53 18.33 -11.94 14.42
N LEU A 54 17.32 -11.69 13.58
CA LEU A 54 15.97 -12.21 13.77
C LEU A 54 15.95 -13.74 13.74
N VAL A 55 16.72 -14.36 12.84
CA VAL A 55 16.86 -15.83 12.78
C VAL A 55 17.54 -16.35 14.04
N ASP A 56 18.58 -15.68 14.54
CA ASP A 56 19.28 -16.06 15.74
C ASP A 56 18.38 -16.02 16.99
N GLU A 57 17.48 -15.06 17.08
CA GLU A 57 16.48 -14.96 18.15
C GLU A 57 15.52 -16.15 18.21
N THR A 58 15.36 -16.87 17.09
CA THR A 58 14.52 -18.09 17.05
C THR A 58 15.24 -19.34 17.52
N ARG A 59 16.53 -19.28 17.80
CA ARG A 59 17.31 -20.45 18.25
C ARG A 59 16.79 -20.98 19.59
N GLY A 60 16.62 -22.28 19.66
CA GLY A 60 16.09 -22.97 20.85
C GLY A 60 14.56 -22.97 20.94
N ALA A 61 13.86 -22.27 20.07
CA ALA A 61 12.41 -22.34 19.99
C ALA A 61 11.98 -23.72 19.45
N ARG A 62 10.92 -24.28 20.04
CA ARG A 62 10.33 -25.55 19.61
C ARG A 62 9.02 -25.39 18.85
N PHE A 63 8.35 -24.28 19.08
CA PHE A 63 7.04 -23.97 18.46
C PHE A 63 7.15 -22.68 17.68
N PHE A 64 6.61 -22.69 16.46
CA PHE A 64 6.59 -21.53 15.58
C PHE A 64 5.16 -21.26 15.13
N SER A 65 4.78 -19.99 15.14
CA SER A 65 3.51 -19.54 14.55
C SER A 65 3.79 -18.63 13.37
N LYS A 66 3.05 -18.83 12.29
CA LYS A 66 3.09 -17.95 11.12
C LYS A 66 1.77 -17.22 11.03
N LEU A 67 1.84 -15.88 11.01
CA LEU A 67 0.68 -15.01 10.84
C LEU A 67 0.77 -14.35 9.48
N ASP A 68 -0.32 -14.38 8.73
CA ASP A 68 -0.47 -13.67 7.49
C ASP A 68 -1.64 -12.69 7.62
N LEU A 69 -1.38 -11.40 7.39
CA LEU A 69 -2.38 -10.36 7.52
C LEU A 69 -3.14 -10.21 6.19
N GLU A 70 -4.42 -10.49 6.23
CA GLU A 70 -5.29 -10.26 5.09
C GLU A 70 -5.42 -8.77 4.82
N SER A 71 -5.17 -8.37 3.54
CA SER A 71 -5.28 -6.98 3.10
C SER A 71 -4.52 -5.99 3.99
N ALA A 72 -3.29 -6.33 4.36
CA ALA A 72 -2.51 -5.61 5.38
C ALA A 72 -2.46 -4.09 5.16
N TYR A 73 -2.22 -3.65 3.93
CA TYR A 73 -2.16 -2.21 3.61
C TYR A 73 -3.48 -1.49 3.86
N MET A 74 -4.60 -2.17 3.63
CA MET A 74 -5.94 -1.60 3.82
C MET A 74 -6.34 -1.45 5.29
N GLN A 75 -5.55 -2.00 6.22
CA GLN A 75 -5.77 -1.86 7.66
C GLN A 75 -5.25 -0.51 8.21
N PHE A 76 -4.43 0.20 7.46
CA PHE A 76 -3.88 1.49 7.87
C PHE A 76 -4.63 2.63 7.21
N ARG A 77 -5.07 3.60 8.01
CA ARG A 77 -5.74 4.80 7.49
C ARG A 77 -4.73 5.86 7.08
N ILE A 78 -5.01 6.51 5.96
CA ILE A 78 -4.31 7.72 5.54
C ILE A 78 -4.97 8.92 6.24
N ARG A 79 -4.18 9.87 6.70
CA ARG A 79 -4.69 11.12 7.27
C ARG A 79 -5.61 11.80 6.25
N GLU A 80 -6.72 12.38 6.72
CA GLU A 80 -7.70 13.01 5.83
C GLU A 80 -7.07 14.09 4.95
N GLU A 81 -6.17 14.87 5.52
CA GLU A 81 -5.43 15.94 4.84
C GLU A 81 -4.48 15.44 3.73
N ASP A 82 -4.14 14.15 3.73
CA ASP A 82 -3.21 13.54 2.78
C ASP A 82 -3.91 12.63 1.76
N GLN A 83 -5.17 12.31 1.94
CA GLN A 83 -5.89 11.36 1.09
C GLN A 83 -5.92 11.79 -0.38
N PHE A 84 -6.13 13.09 -0.65
CA PHE A 84 -6.16 13.62 -2.02
C PHE A 84 -4.87 13.38 -2.80
N LYS A 85 -3.73 13.24 -2.11
CA LYS A 85 -2.42 12.97 -2.71
C LYS A 85 -2.37 11.59 -3.37
N THR A 86 -3.19 10.66 -2.93
CA THR A 86 -3.29 9.30 -3.46
C THR A 86 -4.26 9.16 -4.62
N SER A 87 -4.70 10.27 -5.18
CA SER A 87 -5.64 10.28 -6.28
C SER A 87 -5.14 9.51 -7.49
N PHE A 88 -6.01 8.73 -8.11
CA PHE A 88 -5.75 7.97 -9.32
C PHE A 88 -6.93 8.04 -10.27
N ARG A 89 -6.65 7.88 -11.55
CA ARG A 89 -7.67 7.96 -12.61
C ARG A 89 -7.88 6.60 -13.25
N VAL A 90 -9.15 6.26 -13.42
CA VAL A 90 -9.61 5.08 -14.16
C VAL A 90 -10.63 5.50 -15.21
N PRO A 91 -10.90 4.68 -16.25
CA PRO A 91 -12.06 4.91 -17.10
C PRO A 91 -13.33 5.01 -16.24
N GLY A 92 -14.04 6.11 -16.37
CA GLY A 92 -15.27 6.36 -15.60
C GLY A 92 -15.11 7.21 -14.33
N GLY A 93 -13.89 7.59 -13.92
CA GLY A 93 -13.75 8.47 -12.78
C GLY A 93 -12.35 8.64 -12.21
N GLN A 94 -12.29 9.46 -11.20
CA GLN A 94 -11.10 9.72 -10.41
C GLN A 94 -11.42 9.44 -8.94
N TYR A 95 -10.54 8.74 -8.26
CA TYR A 95 -10.73 8.28 -6.89
C TYR A 95 -9.47 8.55 -6.08
N GLU A 96 -9.60 8.53 -4.76
CA GLU A 96 -8.48 8.64 -3.82
C GLU A 96 -8.62 7.59 -2.71
N PHE A 97 -7.50 7.19 -2.13
CA PHE A 97 -7.48 6.21 -1.05
C PHE A 97 -7.68 6.86 0.32
N ARG A 98 -8.53 6.24 1.13
CA ARG A 98 -8.67 6.52 2.56
C ARG A 98 -7.78 5.64 3.42
N VAL A 99 -7.28 4.57 2.84
CA VAL A 99 -6.42 3.56 3.47
C VAL A 99 -5.15 3.37 2.69
N GLY A 100 -4.16 2.72 3.28
CA GLY A 100 -2.90 2.44 2.62
C GLY A 100 -3.09 1.68 1.33
N ALA A 101 -2.31 2.02 0.33
CA ALA A 101 -2.33 1.37 -0.98
C ALA A 101 -0.97 0.75 -1.29
N LEU A 102 -1.00 -0.32 -2.07
CA LEU A 102 0.22 -0.95 -2.56
C LEU A 102 1.02 0.04 -3.42
N GLY A 103 2.30 0.14 -3.14
CA GLY A 103 3.21 1.02 -3.88
C GLY A 103 3.47 2.38 -3.24
N LEU A 104 2.80 2.73 -2.15
CA LEU A 104 3.13 3.92 -1.37
C LEU A 104 4.37 3.69 -0.52
N HIS A 105 5.28 4.67 -0.49
CA HIS A 105 6.40 4.68 0.45
C HIS A 105 5.90 4.86 1.90
N GLY A 106 6.59 4.22 2.84
CA GLY A 106 6.26 4.30 4.25
C GLY A 106 5.19 3.29 4.73
N MET A 107 4.79 2.42 3.82
CA MET A 107 3.86 1.33 4.13
C MET A 107 4.59 0.04 4.48
#